data_ff95bd5262e82f535df61c8c5206580e
#
_entry.id   ff95bd5262e82f535df61c8c5206580e
#
_cell.length_a   1.000
_cell.length_b   1.000
_cell.length_c   1.000
_cell.angle_alpha   90.00
_cell.angle_beta   90.00
_cell.angle_gamma   90.00
#
_symmetry.space_group_name_H-M   'P 1'
#
loop_
_entity.id
_entity.type
_entity.pdbx_description
1 polymer ?
#
loop_
_entity_poly.entity_id
_entity_poly.type
_entity_poly.pdbx_seq_one_letter_code
_entity_poly.pdbx_strand_id
1 'polypeptide(L)'
;MSAELKQKLMFLGICLAAVSLLYGRTLAGDFVFDDRGIVEHQALLSNLNQLDKMLTLPYWTEEAGLYRPITLASYTFNYLLFGSGPAGFHFVNLLLHALTGFLIYLLVDKLFKRRLLAYLTALIFLLLPIHSEAVANIIGRAEILALLFSLLAFLSLLKEPQPNQGGLNLKNYWPAGVWLFLAIGSKETAIAALPIAAVMIYAKEKIFWSRENFYKYLPAAAWSAAGLAAYFGLRFLVLGGEYFLKSVTSMVENPLQFVSAGPRIITALNILALYFKKSFWPLGLCSDYSYNQLPVLHNFFNAGTLIGLAVLSLAVVGVFLVRRAPIISLAAAIFLFGFLPTANLFFPTGTIMGERLAYFPSLGFSLLLAYGLNEIFKFRGKIMAKYLAVGLFAALAVFYGAVSFLRAGDWLTEKRLFASAAGCAPLSVLSRSNLGASYYLAGDLVNAKKELLAAREIYDGYPKGINNLGLVYWKEGDLKTARELFLKALSFKFPYYGAYENLALISLEEGKVKEARLWLMLLYSGDKATADNYVEAYLNAE
;
A
#
# COMPACT_ATOMS: atom_id res chain seq x y z
N MET A 1 25.63 -15.32 -26.20
CA MET A 1 24.74 -15.26 -25.01
C MET A 1 24.58 -16.67 -24.46
N SER A 2 24.88 -16.91 -23.17
CA SER A 2 24.76 -18.25 -22.56
C SER A 2 23.31 -18.75 -22.57
N ALA A 3 23.11 -20.07 -22.56
CA ALA A 3 21.76 -20.67 -22.50
C ALA A 3 21.00 -20.23 -21.25
N GLU A 4 21.70 -20.06 -20.13
CA GLU A 4 21.11 -19.58 -18.87
C GLU A 4 20.63 -18.13 -18.99
N LEU A 5 21.40 -17.25 -19.64
CA LEU A 5 20.99 -15.86 -19.85
C LEU A 5 19.76 -15.76 -20.77
N LYS A 6 19.73 -16.58 -21.85
CA LYS A 6 18.55 -16.68 -22.73
C LYS A 6 17.31 -17.07 -21.96
N GLN A 7 17.40 -18.07 -21.07
CA GLN A 7 16.28 -18.53 -20.25
C GLN A 7 15.80 -17.45 -19.27
N LYS A 8 16.72 -16.72 -18.63
CA LYS A 8 16.36 -15.61 -17.73
C LYS A 8 15.65 -14.48 -18.47
N LEU A 9 16.16 -14.07 -19.66
CA LEU A 9 15.53 -13.05 -20.48
C LEU A 9 14.17 -13.48 -21.01
N MET A 10 14.02 -14.73 -21.41
CA MET A 10 12.71 -15.28 -21.80
C MET A 10 11.72 -15.22 -20.65
N PHE A 11 12.13 -15.57 -19.44
CA PHE A 11 11.25 -15.50 -18.27
C PHE A 11 10.88 -14.05 -17.91
N LEU A 12 11.80 -13.10 -18.02
CA LEU A 12 11.48 -11.68 -17.89
C LEU A 12 10.41 -11.26 -18.93
N GLY A 13 10.52 -11.71 -20.17
CA GLY A 13 9.50 -11.49 -21.20
C GLY A 13 8.14 -12.07 -20.81
N ILE A 14 8.11 -13.26 -20.20
CA ILE A 14 6.87 -13.86 -19.67
C ILE A 14 6.27 -13.01 -18.54
N CYS A 15 7.09 -12.49 -17.60
CA CYS A 15 6.62 -11.60 -16.54
C CYS A 15 6.00 -10.32 -17.12
N LEU A 16 6.68 -9.68 -18.07
CA LEU A 16 6.17 -8.49 -18.76
C LEU A 16 4.86 -8.76 -19.48
N ALA A 17 4.77 -9.84 -20.24
CA ALA A 17 3.56 -10.24 -20.96
C ALA A 17 2.38 -10.52 -20.01
N ALA A 18 2.62 -11.25 -18.91
CA ALA A 18 1.61 -11.54 -17.90
C ALA A 18 1.06 -10.26 -17.27
N VAL A 19 1.93 -9.35 -16.82
CA VAL A 19 1.52 -8.08 -16.21
C VAL A 19 0.79 -7.19 -17.21
N SER A 20 1.27 -7.11 -18.47
CA SER A 20 0.60 -6.36 -19.53
C SER A 20 -0.80 -6.89 -19.82
N LEU A 21 -0.99 -8.21 -19.82
CA LEU A 21 -2.30 -8.83 -20.02
C LEU A 21 -3.26 -8.51 -18.87
N LEU A 22 -2.79 -8.55 -17.63
CA LEU A 22 -3.62 -8.37 -16.44
C LEU A 22 -3.98 -6.90 -16.19
N TYR A 23 -3.00 -6.02 -16.33
CA TYR A 23 -3.08 -4.63 -15.88
C TYR A 23 -2.91 -3.61 -17.02
N GLY A 24 -2.61 -4.02 -18.26
CA GLY A 24 -2.35 -3.10 -19.37
C GLY A 24 -3.46 -2.10 -19.65
N ARG A 25 -4.71 -2.44 -19.32
CA ARG A 25 -5.85 -1.52 -19.44
C ARG A 25 -5.72 -0.28 -18.55
N THR A 26 -4.94 -0.33 -17.45
CA THR A 26 -4.72 0.83 -16.57
C THR A 26 -3.95 1.96 -17.24
N LEU A 27 -3.25 1.69 -18.34
CA LEU A 27 -2.60 2.73 -19.15
C LEU A 27 -3.59 3.77 -19.73
N ALA A 28 -4.87 3.42 -19.83
CA ALA A 28 -5.95 4.32 -20.22
C ALA A 28 -6.72 4.87 -18.99
N GLY A 29 -6.20 4.68 -17.80
CA GLY A 29 -6.80 5.17 -16.53
C GLY A 29 -6.39 6.60 -16.22
N ASP A 30 -7.19 7.24 -15.38
CA ASP A 30 -6.95 8.58 -14.84
C ASP A 30 -6.18 8.51 -13.53
N PHE A 31 -5.79 9.68 -12.97
CA PHE A 31 -5.46 9.80 -11.56
C PHE A 31 -6.72 9.58 -10.73
N VAL A 32 -6.65 8.72 -9.73
CA VAL A 32 -7.81 8.37 -8.89
C VAL A 32 -7.46 8.47 -7.40
N PHE A 33 -8.42 8.92 -6.60
CA PHE A 33 -8.33 8.96 -5.15
C PHE A 33 -7.09 9.72 -4.64
N ASP A 34 -6.21 9.05 -3.88
CA ASP A 34 -5.01 9.65 -3.29
C ASP A 34 -3.95 10.06 -4.34
N ASP A 35 -4.02 9.53 -5.58
CA ASP A 35 -3.12 9.91 -6.67
C ASP A 35 -3.19 11.42 -6.96
N ARG A 36 -4.37 12.03 -6.84
CA ARG A 36 -4.56 13.46 -7.07
C ARG A 36 -3.78 14.30 -6.07
N GLY A 37 -3.87 13.99 -4.79
CA GLY A 37 -3.19 14.76 -3.74
C GLY A 37 -1.67 14.58 -3.74
N ILE A 38 -1.19 13.36 -4.05
CA ILE A 38 0.23 13.02 -3.93
C ILE A 38 0.99 13.24 -5.25
N VAL A 39 0.35 13.05 -6.40
CA VAL A 39 1.03 13.05 -7.70
C VAL A 39 0.54 14.20 -8.59
N GLU A 40 -0.76 14.28 -8.86
CA GLU A 40 -1.33 15.23 -9.82
C GLU A 40 -1.17 16.69 -9.38
N HIS A 41 -1.48 17.00 -8.12
CA HIS A 41 -1.47 18.37 -7.61
C HIS A 41 -0.12 18.82 -7.01
N GLN A 42 0.91 17.96 -7.00
CA GLN A 42 2.23 18.34 -6.49
C GLN A 42 3.11 18.97 -7.59
N ALA A 43 3.05 20.29 -7.73
CA ALA A 43 3.90 21.06 -8.65
C ALA A 43 5.41 20.82 -8.44
N LEU A 44 5.83 20.46 -7.23
CA LEU A 44 7.22 20.14 -6.90
C LEU A 44 7.76 18.94 -7.68
N LEU A 45 6.91 17.97 -8.02
CA LEU A 45 7.33 16.75 -8.72
C LEU A 45 7.80 17.03 -10.16
N SER A 46 7.41 18.16 -10.75
CA SER A 46 7.76 18.50 -12.14
C SER A 46 9.17 19.08 -12.34
N ASN A 47 9.92 19.32 -11.25
CA ASN A 47 11.20 20.04 -11.32
C ASN A 47 12.32 19.31 -10.59
N LEU A 48 13.33 18.79 -11.35
CA LEU A 48 14.54 18.15 -10.78
C LEU A 48 15.35 19.05 -9.85
N ASN A 49 15.33 20.36 -10.07
CA ASN A 49 16.07 21.31 -9.22
C ASN A 49 15.49 21.37 -7.80
N GLN A 50 14.39 20.67 -7.54
CA GLN A 50 13.74 20.56 -6.24
C GLN A 50 13.81 19.14 -5.67
N LEU A 51 14.66 18.27 -6.22
CA LEU A 51 14.84 16.90 -5.73
C LEU A 51 15.32 16.85 -4.27
N ASP A 52 16.14 17.82 -3.86
CA ASP A 52 16.53 18.03 -2.47
C ASP A 52 15.34 18.27 -1.55
N LYS A 53 14.35 19.06 -2.01
CA LYS A 53 13.10 19.29 -1.26
C LYS A 53 12.27 18.01 -1.12
N MET A 54 12.28 17.10 -2.13
CA MET A 54 11.60 15.81 -2.02
C MET A 54 12.13 14.95 -0.88
N LEU A 55 13.41 15.08 -0.55
CA LEU A 55 14.04 14.39 0.58
C LEU A 55 13.68 15.02 1.93
N THR A 56 13.15 16.24 1.93
CA THR A 56 12.82 17.02 3.14
C THR A 56 11.32 17.24 3.34
N LEU A 57 10.46 16.66 2.48
CA LEU A 57 9.01 16.77 2.60
C LEU A 57 8.40 15.50 3.20
N PRO A 58 7.34 15.63 4.02
CA PRO A 58 6.49 14.51 4.38
C PRO A 58 5.79 13.95 3.13
N TYR A 59 5.42 12.65 3.17
CA TYR A 59 4.77 12.00 2.02
C TYR A 59 3.32 12.49 1.80
N TRP A 60 2.66 12.94 2.87
CA TRP A 60 1.30 13.48 2.85
C TRP A 60 1.30 14.79 3.64
N THR A 61 0.76 14.82 4.85
CA THR A 61 0.91 15.90 5.82
C THR A 61 1.88 15.49 6.92
N GLU A 62 2.43 16.46 7.67
CA GLU A 62 3.31 16.15 8.80
C GLU A 62 2.59 15.31 9.86
N GLU A 63 1.31 15.63 10.14
CA GLU A 63 0.46 14.94 11.11
C GLU A 63 0.18 13.48 10.74
N ALA A 64 0.19 13.14 9.45
CA ALA A 64 0.06 11.76 9.00
C ALA A 64 1.26 10.89 9.37
N GLY A 65 2.39 11.50 9.73
CA GLY A 65 3.60 10.80 10.15
C GLY A 65 4.20 9.89 9.08
N LEU A 66 4.03 10.22 7.80
CA LEU A 66 4.52 9.41 6.68
C LEU A 66 5.70 10.09 5.99
N TYR A 67 6.83 9.37 5.88
CA TYR A 67 8.04 9.83 5.21
C TYR A 67 8.55 8.80 4.21
N ARG A 68 8.37 9.07 2.89
CA ARG A 68 8.65 8.13 1.78
C ARG A 68 9.43 8.81 0.65
N PRO A 69 10.63 9.31 0.93
CA PRO A 69 11.39 10.12 -0.03
C PRO A 69 11.70 9.39 -1.34
N ILE A 70 11.93 8.07 -1.29
CA ILE A 70 12.26 7.28 -2.49
C ILE A 70 11.03 7.13 -3.40
N THR A 71 9.85 7.00 -2.83
CA THR A 71 8.60 6.96 -3.61
C THR A 71 8.35 8.31 -4.28
N LEU A 72 8.48 9.44 -3.55
CA LEU A 72 8.35 10.78 -4.14
C LEU A 72 9.39 11.01 -5.24
N ALA A 73 10.66 10.70 -5.00
CA ALA A 73 11.71 10.78 -6.02
C ALA A 73 11.37 9.95 -7.27
N SER A 74 10.77 8.75 -7.10
CA SER A 74 10.36 7.91 -8.23
C SER A 74 9.27 8.56 -9.08
N TYR A 75 8.38 9.37 -8.50
CA TYR A 75 7.38 10.13 -9.24
C TYR A 75 8.02 11.29 -10.02
N THR A 76 8.99 11.99 -9.43
CA THR A 76 9.75 13.02 -10.14
C THR A 76 10.45 12.46 -11.37
N PHE A 77 11.17 11.35 -11.23
CA PHE A 77 11.79 10.68 -12.39
C PHE A 77 10.76 10.24 -13.43
N ASN A 78 9.59 9.75 -12.99
CA ASN A 78 8.50 9.38 -13.89
C ASN A 78 8.00 10.60 -14.68
N TYR A 79 7.78 11.71 -13.98
CA TYR A 79 7.32 12.97 -14.58
C TYR A 79 8.26 13.46 -15.68
N LEU A 80 9.57 13.38 -15.43
CA LEU A 80 10.60 13.79 -16.38
C LEU A 80 10.68 12.90 -17.63
N LEU A 81 10.44 11.60 -17.47
CA LEU A 81 10.54 10.65 -18.57
C LEU A 81 9.27 10.58 -19.42
N PHE A 82 8.11 10.76 -18.81
CA PHE A 82 6.81 10.49 -19.44
C PHE A 82 5.83 11.67 -19.36
N GLY A 83 6.22 12.80 -18.75
CA GLY A 83 5.35 13.96 -18.55
C GLY A 83 4.32 13.77 -17.43
N SER A 84 3.31 14.66 -17.40
CA SER A 84 2.30 14.75 -16.32
C SER A 84 1.15 13.76 -16.45
N GLY A 85 1.02 13.07 -17.58
CA GLY A 85 -0.13 12.19 -17.82
C GLY A 85 -0.08 10.89 -17.01
N PRO A 86 -1.24 10.36 -16.56
CA PRO A 86 -1.32 9.17 -15.71
C PRO A 86 -0.77 7.91 -16.37
N ALA A 87 -0.84 7.80 -17.70
CA ALA A 87 -0.37 6.63 -18.46
C ALA A 87 1.09 6.27 -18.17
N GLY A 88 1.98 7.29 -18.09
CA GLY A 88 3.40 7.08 -17.77
C GLY A 88 3.59 6.53 -16.34
N PHE A 89 2.79 6.97 -15.39
CA PHE A 89 2.85 6.49 -14.01
C PHE A 89 2.35 5.04 -13.89
N HIS A 90 1.26 4.70 -14.55
CA HIS A 90 0.78 3.32 -14.63
C HIS A 90 1.81 2.41 -15.31
N PHE A 91 2.40 2.84 -16.45
CA PHE A 91 3.42 2.07 -17.15
C PHE A 91 4.60 1.70 -16.23
N VAL A 92 5.10 2.64 -15.45
CA VAL A 92 6.21 2.39 -14.52
C VAL A 92 5.79 1.40 -13.43
N ASN A 93 4.56 1.49 -12.88
CA ASN A 93 4.07 0.52 -11.90
C ASN A 93 4.01 -0.90 -12.49
N LEU A 94 3.54 -1.05 -13.73
CA LEU A 94 3.49 -2.34 -14.42
C LEU A 94 4.89 -2.91 -14.61
N LEU A 95 5.84 -2.09 -15.07
CA LEU A 95 7.24 -2.49 -15.24
C LEU A 95 7.86 -2.93 -13.92
N LEU A 96 7.69 -2.14 -12.86
CA LEU A 96 8.21 -2.47 -11.53
C LEU A 96 7.60 -3.76 -10.97
N HIS A 97 6.28 -4.00 -11.17
CA HIS A 97 5.64 -5.23 -10.76
C HIS A 97 6.17 -6.45 -11.52
N ALA A 98 6.37 -6.35 -12.83
CA ALA A 98 6.99 -7.41 -13.63
C ALA A 98 8.44 -7.70 -13.19
N LEU A 99 9.23 -6.65 -12.92
CA LEU A 99 10.59 -6.79 -12.38
C LEU A 99 10.59 -7.44 -10.99
N THR A 100 9.61 -7.11 -10.14
CA THR A 100 9.45 -7.76 -8.82
C THR A 100 9.24 -9.27 -8.99
N GLY A 101 8.36 -9.71 -9.90
CA GLY A 101 8.17 -11.12 -10.21
C GLY A 101 9.46 -11.80 -10.72
N PHE A 102 10.20 -11.11 -11.58
CA PHE A 102 11.50 -11.61 -12.05
C PHE A 102 12.53 -11.73 -10.93
N LEU A 103 12.60 -10.77 -10.00
CA LEU A 103 13.50 -10.84 -8.84
C LEU A 103 13.09 -11.97 -7.87
N ILE A 104 11.80 -12.24 -7.71
CA ILE A 104 11.28 -13.37 -6.94
C ILE A 104 11.81 -14.69 -7.55
N TYR A 105 11.70 -14.85 -8.87
CA TYR A 105 12.26 -15.99 -9.56
C TYR A 105 13.77 -16.16 -9.27
N LEU A 106 14.55 -15.10 -9.42
CA LEU A 106 15.99 -15.13 -9.16
C LEU A 106 16.32 -15.52 -7.71
N LEU A 107 15.58 -14.97 -6.75
CA LEU A 107 15.77 -15.23 -5.32
C LEU A 107 15.48 -16.71 -4.99
N VAL A 108 14.32 -17.21 -5.40
CA VAL A 108 13.87 -18.59 -5.08
C VAL A 108 14.77 -19.61 -5.78
N ASP A 109 15.16 -19.38 -7.05
CA ASP A 109 16.07 -20.28 -7.76
C ASP A 109 17.46 -20.29 -7.11
N LYS A 110 17.99 -19.13 -6.70
CA LYS A 110 19.27 -19.02 -6.03
C LYS A 110 19.29 -19.71 -4.65
N LEU A 111 18.20 -19.57 -3.88
CA LEU A 111 18.09 -20.16 -2.54
C LEU A 111 17.92 -21.69 -2.56
N PHE A 112 17.02 -22.18 -3.38
CA PHE A 112 16.57 -23.57 -3.29
C PHE A 112 17.06 -24.43 -4.45
N LYS A 113 17.64 -23.84 -5.51
CA LYS A 113 18.07 -24.56 -6.74
C LYS A 113 16.95 -25.39 -7.35
N ARG A 114 15.71 -24.88 -7.29
CA ARG A 114 14.48 -25.54 -7.78
C ARG A 114 13.77 -24.63 -8.78
N ARG A 115 14.15 -24.70 -10.06
CA ARG A 115 13.63 -23.81 -11.12
C ARG A 115 12.10 -23.80 -11.24
N LEU A 116 11.46 -24.98 -11.20
CA LEU A 116 9.99 -25.06 -11.27
C LEU A 116 9.33 -24.31 -10.11
N LEU A 117 9.84 -24.50 -8.89
CA LEU A 117 9.37 -23.76 -7.72
C LEU A 117 9.52 -22.24 -7.92
N ALA A 118 10.66 -21.79 -8.45
CA ALA A 118 10.93 -20.39 -8.70
C ALA A 118 9.97 -19.78 -9.74
N TYR A 119 9.72 -20.48 -10.86
CA TYR A 119 8.74 -20.07 -11.86
C TYR A 119 7.33 -19.98 -11.29
N LEU A 120 6.88 -21.04 -10.60
CA LEU A 120 5.53 -21.07 -10.01
C LEU A 120 5.36 -19.95 -8.96
N THR A 121 6.34 -19.72 -8.09
CA THR A 121 6.27 -18.66 -7.07
C THR A 121 6.12 -17.29 -7.72
N ALA A 122 6.95 -16.98 -8.72
CA ALA A 122 6.91 -15.68 -9.41
C ALA A 122 5.59 -15.49 -10.17
N LEU A 123 5.14 -16.50 -10.92
CA LEU A 123 3.90 -16.39 -11.68
C LEU A 123 2.67 -16.31 -10.78
N ILE A 124 2.58 -17.11 -9.71
CA ILE A 124 1.48 -17.02 -8.75
C ILE A 124 1.45 -15.63 -8.13
N PHE A 125 2.61 -15.07 -7.72
CA PHE A 125 2.71 -13.73 -7.18
C PHE A 125 2.17 -12.69 -8.16
N LEU A 126 2.59 -12.71 -9.43
CA LEU A 126 2.12 -11.76 -10.44
C LEU A 126 0.62 -11.87 -10.75
N LEU A 127 0.05 -13.07 -10.60
CA LEU A 127 -1.36 -13.35 -10.88
C LEU A 127 -2.30 -12.99 -9.72
N LEU A 128 -1.79 -12.80 -8.48
CA LEU A 128 -2.62 -12.59 -7.29
C LEU A 128 -3.53 -11.35 -7.39
N PRO A 129 -4.86 -11.50 -7.36
CA PRO A 129 -5.78 -10.38 -7.51
C PRO A 129 -5.74 -9.37 -6.37
N ILE A 130 -5.28 -9.76 -5.18
CA ILE A 130 -5.13 -8.86 -4.03
C ILE A 130 -4.08 -7.76 -4.29
N HIS A 131 -3.27 -7.90 -5.35
CA HIS A 131 -2.30 -6.89 -5.79
C HIS A 131 -2.93 -5.77 -6.63
N SER A 132 -4.20 -5.89 -7.03
CA SER A 132 -4.83 -4.91 -7.93
C SER A 132 -4.76 -3.48 -7.38
N GLU A 133 -4.96 -3.29 -6.07
CA GLU A 133 -4.80 -1.99 -5.42
C GLU A 133 -3.35 -1.49 -5.48
N ALA A 134 -2.35 -2.36 -5.26
CA ALA A 134 -0.95 -1.95 -5.28
C ALA A 134 -0.42 -1.63 -6.69
N VAL A 135 -0.95 -2.30 -7.73
CA VAL A 135 -0.45 -2.20 -9.11
C VAL A 135 -1.22 -1.18 -9.94
N ALA A 136 -2.56 -1.20 -9.85
CA ALA A 136 -3.43 -0.34 -10.63
C ALA A 136 -3.53 1.09 -10.05
N ASN A 137 -3.43 1.26 -8.74
CA ASN A 137 -3.33 2.56 -8.09
C ASN A 137 -1.89 3.10 -8.21
N ILE A 138 -1.72 4.34 -8.67
CA ILE A 138 -0.38 4.93 -8.89
C ILE A 138 0.40 5.01 -7.59
N ILE A 139 -0.23 5.44 -6.48
CA ILE A 139 0.45 5.54 -5.17
C ILE A 139 0.78 4.18 -4.56
N GLY A 140 0.20 3.09 -5.06
CA GLY A 140 0.58 1.72 -4.71
C GLY A 140 2.03 1.38 -5.05
N ARG A 141 2.71 2.22 -5.85
CA ARG A 141 4.15 2.14 -6.15
C ARG A 141 5.02 1.99 -4.90
N ALA A 142 4.63 2.61 -3.80
CA ALA A 142 5.34 2.49 -2.53
C ALA A 142 5.49 1.03 -2.07
N GLU A 143 4.44 0.21 -2.23
CA GLU A 143 4.48 -1.23 -1.91
C GLU A 143 5.41 -2.00 -2.85
N ILE A 144 5.31 -1.69 -4.15
CA ILE A 144 6.09 -2.37 -5.19
C ILE A 144 7.58 -2.10 -4.98
N LEU A 145 7.96 -0.83 -4.79
CA LEU A 145 9.35 -0.43 -4.54
C LEU A 145 9.90 -1.03 -3.25
N ALA A 146 9.10 -1.03 -2.17
CA ALA A 146 9.50 -1.60 -0.89
C ALA A 146 9.88 -3.08 -1.02
N LEU A 147 9.06 -3.89 -1.70
CA LEU A 147 9.37 -5.30 -1.94
C LEU A 147 10.52 -5.46 -2.94
N LEU A 148 10.53 -4.71 -4.04
CA LEU A 148 11.57 -4.79 -5.08
C LEU A 148 12.96 -4.54 -4.48
N PHE A 149 13.14 -3.46 -3.71
CA PHE A 149 14.41 -3.16 -3.06
C PHE A 149 14.74 -4.16 -1.94
N SER A 150 13.75 -4.69 -1.23
CA SER A 150 13.98 -5.78 -0.27
C SER A 150 14.50 -7.04 -0.95
N LEU A 151 13.97 -7.41 -2.13
CA LEU A 151 14.47 -8.55 -2.92
C LEU A 151 15.91 -8.32 -3.41
N LEU A 152 16.27 -7.10 -3.82
CA LEU A 152 17.65 -6.75 -4.17
C LEU A 152 18.58 -6.83 -2.96
N ALA A 153 18.13 -6.42 -1.77
CA ALA A 153 18.86 -6.61 -0.52
C ALA A 153 19.10 -8.10 -0.24
N PHE A 154 18.05 -8.94 -0.34
CA PHE A 154 18.15 -10.40 -0.15
C PHE A 154 19.12 -11.04 -1.14
N LEU A 155 19.04 -10.69 -2.42
CA LEU A 155 19.96 -11.19 -3.45
C LEU A 155 21.41 -10.77 -3.20
N SER A 156 21.62 -9.58 -2.64
CA SER A 156 22.95 -9.08 -2.26
C SER A 156 23.53 -9.86 -1.07
N LEU A 157 22.69 -10.23 -0.09
CA LEU A 157 23.09 -11.06 1.06
C LEU A 157 23.46 -12.51 0.65
N LEU A 158 22.96 -12.98 -0.49
CA LEU A 158 23.25 -14.33 -1.01
C LEU A 158 24.49 -14.39 -1.90
N LYS A 159 25.21 -13.27 -2.12
CA LYS A 159 26.51 -13.31 -2.80
C LYS A 159 27.53 -14.01 -1.91
N GLU A 160 28.23 -14.98 -2.48
CA GLU A 160 29.31 -15.67 -1.75
C GLU A 160 30.54 -14.72 -1.67
N PRO A 161 31.17 -14.65 -0.48
CA PRO A 161 32.45 -13.94 -0.36
C PRO A 161 33.50 -14.59 -1.26
N GLN A 162 34.39 -13.80 -1.86
CA GLN A 162 35.49 -14.37 -2.64
C GLN A 162 36.43 -15.18 -1.72
N PRO A 163 36.86 -16.38 -2.16
CA PRO A 163 37.58 -17.35 -1.29
C PRO A 163 38.88 -16.84 -0.66
N ASN A 164 39.48 -15.78 -1.18
CA ASN A 164 40.82 -15.31 -0.81
C ASN A 164 40.86 -14.10 0.12
N GLN A 165 39.71 -13.71 0.71
CA GLN A 165 39.66 -12.57 1.64
C GLN A 165 39.29 -13.06 3.04
N GLY A 166 40.31 -13.55 3.77
CA GLY A 166 40.16 -13.84 5.21
C GLY A 166 39.90 -12.54 6.00
N GLY A 167 38.82 -12.52 6.80
CA GLY A 167 38.44 -11.42 7.69
C GLY A 167 37.10 -10.77 7.39
N LEU A 168 36.75 -9.78 8.21
CA LEU A 168 35.53 -8.93 8.11
C LEU A 168 35.59 -8.05 6.85
N ASN A 169 35.11 -8.56 5.71
CA ASN A 169 35.10 -7.77 4.48
C ASN A 169 33.82 -6.94 4.36
N LEU A 170 33.86 -5.74 4.93
CA LEU A 170 32.77 -4.75 4.88
C LEU A 170 32.34 -4.42 3.44
N LYS A 171 33.28 -4.49 2.46
CA LYS A 171 33.01 -4.11 1.07
C LYS A 171 32.04 -5.05 0.35
N ASN A 172 31.81 -6.28 0.83
CA ASN A 172 30.97 -7.25 0.13
C ASN A 172 29.46 -7.00 0.31
N TYR A 173 29.06 -6.35 1.41
CA TYR A 173 27.64 -6.26 1.80
C TYR A 173 27.05 -4.84 1.81
N TRP A 174 27.83 -3.80 1.46
CA TRP A 174 27.29 -2.43 1.38
C TRP A 174 26.04 -2.31 0.49
N PRO A 175 25.91 -3.08 -0.64
CA PRO A 175 24.71 -2.95 -1.46
C PRO A 175 23.44 -3.38 -0.70
N ALA A 176 23.52 -4.33 0.24
CA ALA A 176 22.38 -4.74 1.05
C ALA A 176 21.87 -3.60 1.94
N GLY A 177 22.79 -2.81 2.54
CA GLY A 177 22.42 -1.63 3.33
C GLY A 177 21.78 -0.53 2.47
N VAL A 178 22.32 -0.27 1.27
CA VAL A 178 21.74 0.70 0.33
C VAL A 178 20.34 0.25 -0.12
N TRP A 179 20.19 -1.02 -0.54
CA TRP A 179 18.88 -1.53 -0.95
C TRP A 179 17.87 -1.50 0.20
N LEU A 180 18.29 -1.77 1.43
CA LEU A 180 17.42 -1.68 2.60
C LEU A 180 16.99 -0.23 2.88
N PHE A 181 17.92 0.74 2.80
CA PHE A 181 17.60 2.16 2.88
C PHE A 181 16.56 2.56 1.84
N LEU A 182 16.76 2.17 0.58
CA LEU A 182 15.80 2.43 -0.50
C LEU A 182 14.46 1.75 -0.27
N ALA A 183 14.45 0.53 0.26
CA ALA A 183 13.22 -0.20 0.58
C ALA A 183 12.39 0.52 1.66
N ILE A 184 13.00 0.89 2.79
CA ILE A 184 12.33 1.57 3.91
C ILE A 184 11.97 3.01 3.53
N GLY A 185 12.84 3.70 2.77
CA GLY A 185 12.55 5.03 2.21
C GLY A 185 11.45 5.03 1.16
N SER A 186 11.10 3.85 0.59
CA SER A 186 9.92 3.69 -0.25
C SER A 186 8.66 3.48 0.59
N LYS A 187 8.74 2.60 1.60
CA LYS A 187 7.66 2.37 2.57
C LYS A 187 8.20 1.79 3.87
N GLU A 188 7.73 2.32 4.98
CA GLU A 188 8.18 1.97 6.35
C GLU A 188 8.02 0.47 6.67
N THR A 189 7.03 -0.17 6.07
CA THR A 189 6.75 -1.61 6.25
C THR A 189 7.88 -2.52 5.77
N ALA A 190 8.78 -2.02 4.90
CA ALA A 190 9.97 -2.76 4.46
C ALA A 190 10.96 -3.11 5.59
N ILE A 191 10.79 -2.56 6.80
CA ILE A 191 11.53 -3.01 8.00
C ILE A 191 11.36 -4.52 8.25
N ALA A 192 10.27 -5.11 7.79
CA ALA A 192 10.02 -6.55 7.78
C ALA A 192 11.11 -7.37 7.06
N ALA A 193 11.84 -6.76 6.14
CA ALA A 193 12.95 -7.41 5.43
C ALA A 193 14.06 -7.90 6.38
N LEU A 194 14.27 -7.25 7.53
CA LEU A 194 15.33 -7.64 8.47
C LEU A 194 15.12 -9.03 9.08
N PRO A 195 14.01 -9.31 9.79
CA PRO A 195 13.77 -10.64 10.33
C PRO A 195 13.61 -11.70 9.23
N ILE A 196 13.06 -11.34 8.07
CA ILE A 196 12.97 -12.25 6.91
C ILE A 196 14.38 -12.62 6.42
N ALA A 197 15.30 -11.65 6.30
CA ALA A 197 16.69 -11.92 5.92
C ALA A 197 17.38 -12.86 6.92
N ALA A 198 17.14 -12.69 8.21
CA ALA A 198 17.70 -13.58 9.24
C ALA A 198 17.23 -15.03 9.06
N VAL A 199 15.91 -15.25 8.83
CA VAL A 199 15.38 -16.59 8.56
C VAL A 199 15.92 -17.15 7.23
N MET A 200 16.04 -16.31 6.20
CA MET A 200 16.59 -16.69 4.89
C MET A 200 18.07 -17.14 5.00
N ILE A 201 18.89 -16.40 5.72
CA ILE A 201 20.30 -16.74 5.97
C ILE A 201 20.38 -18.06 6.73
N TYR A 202 19.55 -18.22 7.78
CA TYR A 202 19.51 -19.46 8.55
C TYR A 202 19.06 -20.66 7.70
N ALA A 203 18.08 -20.49 6.82
CA ALA A 203 17.65 -21.53 5.89
C ALA A 203 18.78 -21.95 4.92
N LYS A 204 19.62 -21.01 4.50
CA LYS A 204 20.78 -21.25 3.62
C LYS A 204 21.91 -21.96 4.35
N GLU A 205 22.34 -21.45 5.49
CA GLU A 205 23.55 -21.88 6.20
C GLU A 205 23.30 -23.10 7.12
N LYS A 206 22.05 -23.39 7.47
CA LYS A 206 21.61 -24.45 8.40
C LYS A 206 22.17 -24.37 9.83
N ILE A 207 23.13 -23.49 10.08
CA ILE A 207 23.78 -23.24 11.39
C ILE A 207 23.90 -21.74 11.56
N PHE A 208 22.99 -21.12 12.33
CA PHE A 208 22.98 -19.67 12.53
C PHE A 208 24.00 -19.18 13.55
N TRP A 209 24.16 -19.92 14.65
CA TRP A 209 24.96 -19.50 15.80
C TRP A 209 26.39 -20.07 15.82
N SER A 210 27.00 -20.32 14.66
CA SER A 210 28.44 -20.56 14.64
C SER A 210 29.20 -19.24 14.71
N ARG A 211 30.35 -19.24 15.41
CA ARG A 211 31.25 -18.07 15.45
C ARG A 211 31.63 -17.61 14.05
N GLU A 212 31.84 -18.55 13.14
CA GLU A 212 32.15 -18.30 11.74
C GLU A 212 31.03 -17.57 10.99
N ASN A 213 29.78 -18.05 11.09
CA ASN A 213 28.63 -17.40 10.46
C ASN A 213 28.32 -16.03 11.08
N PHE A 214 28.54 -15.86 12.39
CA PHE A 214 28.41 -14.56 13.03
C PHE A 214 29.35 -13.53 12.40
N TYR A 215 30.64 -13.84 12.31
CA TYR A 215 31.60 -12.92 11.68
C TYR A 215 31.37 -12.75 10.18
N LYS A 216 30.91 -13.77 9.47
CA LYS A 216 30.57 -13.71 8.04
C LYS A 216 29.47 -12.68 7.76
N TYR A 217 28.43 -12.63 8.58
CA TYR A 217 27.26 -11.75 8.37
C TYR A 217 27.27 -10.47 9.20
N LEU A 218 28.23 -10.27 10.09
CA LEU A 218 28.38 -9.03 10.85
C LEU A 218 28.50 -7.78 9.95
N PRO A 219 29.28 -7.79 8.84
CA PRO A 219 29.27 -6.67 7.90
C PRO A 219 27.91 -6.38 7.26
N ALA A 220 27.13 -7.40 6.96
CA ALA A 220 25.77 -7.25 6.45
C ALA A 220 24.84 -6.59 7.48
N ALA A 221 24.95 -7.02 8.74
CA ALA A 221 24.20 -6.42 9.85
C ALA A 221 24.61 -4.94 10.07
N ALA A 222 25.92 -4.65 10.02
CA ALA A 222 26.43 -3.29 10.16
C ALA A 222 25.92 -2.36 9.05
N TRP A 223 25.97 -2.78 7.79
CA TRP A 223 25.44 -2.00 6.67
C TRP A 223 23.92 -1.85 6.72
N SER A 224 23.21 -2.90 7.15
CA SER A 224 21.75 -2.82 7.37
C SER A 224 21.41 -1.81 8.48
N ALA A 225 22.16 -1.83 9.58
CA ALA A 225 22.02 -0.86 10.68
C ALA A 225 22.34 0.58 10.20
N ALA A 226 23.37 0.75 9.37
CA ALA A 226 23.71 2.06 8.79
C ALA A 226 22.59 2.59 7.87
N GLY A 227 22.02 1.73 7.02
CA GLY A 227 20.87 2.09 6.16
C GLY A 227 19.64 2.49 6.97
N LEU A 228 19.33 1.75 8.05
CA LEU A 228 18.28 2.08 8.99
C LEU A 228 18.53 3.43 9.69
N ALA A 229 19.73 3.61 10.23
CA ALA A 229 20.09 4.84 10.93
C ALA A 229 19.99 6.05 10.02
N ALA A 230 20.43 5.93 8.76
CA ALA A 230 20.30 6.98 7.76
C ALA A 230 18.81 7.32 7.49
N TYR A 231 17.95 6.32 7.28
CA TYR A 231 16.52 6.55 7.08
C TYR A 231 15.85 7.18 8.30
N PHE A 232 16.05 6.61 9.50
CA PHE A 232 15.42 7.14 10.71
C PHE A 232 15.96 8.51 11.11
N GLY A 233 17.24 8.78 10.83
CA GLY A 233 17.82 10.12 10.99
C GLY A 233 17.14 11.15 10.09
N LEU A 234 16.99 10.87 8.80
CA LEU A 234 16.27 11.75 7.87
C LEU A 234 14.79 11.90 8.26
N ARG A 235 14.12 10.81 8.63
CA ARG A 235 12.73 10.84 9.08
C ARG A 235 12.55 11.75 10.31
N PHE A 236 13.48 11.68 11.28
CA PHE A 236 13.45 12.52 12.47
C PHE A 236 13.65 14.00 12.12
N LEU A 237 14.57 14.31 11.21
CA LEU A 237 14.82 15.68 10.75
C LEU A 237 13.61 16.29 10.04
N VAL A 238 12.84 15.48 9.30
CA VAL A 238 11.70 15.94 8.50
C VAL A 238 10.42 16.03 9.33
N LEU A 239 10.10 15.01 10.11
CA LEU A 239 8.82 14.91 10.85
C LEU A 239 8.92 15.48 12.28
N GLY A 240 10.13 15.77 12.77
CA GLY A 240 10.34 16.16 14.17
C GLY A 240 10.03 15.03 15.16
N GLY A 241 10.22 15.29 16.45
CA GLY A 241 10.00 14.29 17.50
C GLY A 241 8.53 13.92 17.71
N GLU A 242 7.60 14.84 17.41
CA GLU A 242 6.17 14.65 17.65
C GLU A 242 5.56 13.60 16.72
N TYR A 243 5.86 13.67 15.42
CA TYR A 243 5.27 12.78 14.39
C TYR A 243 6.17 11.63 13.98
N PHE A 244 7.32 11.47 14.64
CA PHE A 244 8.28 10.42 14.32
C PHE A 244 7.72 9.00 14.43
N LEU A 245 6.96 8.71 15.49
CA LEU A 245 6.29 7.43 15.73
C LEU A 245 4.76 7.54 15.77
N LYS A 246 4.22 8.74 15.60
CA LYS A 246 2.80 9.01 15.74
C LYS A 246 2.19 9.20 14.36
N SER A 247 1.06 8.56 14.14
CA SER A 247 0.19 8.79 12.97
C SER A 247 -1.17 9.21 13.51
N VAL A 248 -1.64 10.36 13.09
CA VAL A 248 -2.99 10.82 13.39
C VAL A 248 -3.92 10.30 12.29
N THR A 249 -4.97 9.60 12.67
CA THR A 249 -5.98 9.11 11.73
C THR A 249 -7.37 9.35 12.30
N SER A 250 -8.36 9.36 11.42
CA SER A 250 -9.76 9.55 11.79
C SER A 250 -10.40 8.24 12.25
N MET A 251 -11.51 8.36 13.00
CA MET A 251 -12.37 7.22 13.36
C MET A 251 -12.86 6.47 12.12
N VAL A 252 -13.06 7.18 11.01
CA VAL A 252 -13.52 6.60 9.76
C VAL A 252 -12.45 5.71 9.13
N GLU A 253 -11.18 6.13 9.12
CA GLU A 253 -10.09 5.36 8.51
C GLU A 253 -9.65 4.17 9.34
N ASN A 254 -9.51 4.37 10.67
CA ASN A 254 -9.12 3.29 11.58
C ASN A 254 -9.73 3.43 12.99
N PRO A 255 -10.90 2.84 13.23
CA PRO A 255 -11.53 2.86 14.55
C PRO A 255 -10.70 2.16 15.64
N LEU A 256 -9.71 1.34 15.28
CA LEU A 256 -8.86 0.64 16.24
C LEU A 256 -7.92 1.56 17.01
N GLN A 257 -7.74 2.82 16.58
CA GLN A 257 -7.01 3.84 17.35
C GLN A 257 -7.80 4.34 18.57
N PHE A 258 -9.12 4.15 18.57
CA PHE A 258 -10.03 4.72 19.57
C PHE A 258 -10.57 3.68 20.56
N VAL A 259 -10.02 2.47 20.54
CA VAL A 259 -10.42 1.37 21.42
C VAL A 259 -9.25 0.83 22.24
N SER A 260 -9.55 0.14 23.35
CA SER A 260 -8.55 -0.54 24.17
C SER A 260 -7.89 -1.71 23.43
N ALA A 261 -6.79 -2.25 24.00
CA ALA A 261 -6.01 -3.31 23.39
C ALA A 261 -6.83 -4.60 23.12
N GLY A 262 -7.77 -4.96 24.00
CA GLY A 262 -8.58 -6.18 23.84
C GLY A 262 -9.37 -6.21 22.52
N PRO A 263 -10.36 -5.33 22.33
CA PRO A 263 -11.11 -5.23 21.07
C PRO A 263 -10.22 -5.03 19.85
N ARG A 264 -9.12 -4.27 19.97
CA ARG A 264 -8.15 -4.08 18.89
C ARG A 264 -7.53 -5.40 18.45
N ILE A 265 -7.01 -6.20 19.38
CA ILE A 265 -6.37 -7.50 19.09
C ILE A 265 -7.38 -8.47 18.50
N ILE A 266 -8.58 -8.55 19.06
CA ILE A 266 -9.66 -9.41 18.57
C ILE A 266 -9.98 -9.08 17.11
N THR A 267 -10.17 -7.80 16.80
CA THR A 267 -10.46 -7.32 15.44
C THR A 267 -9.27 -7.53 14.50
N ALA A 268 -8.05 -7.26 14.95
CA ALA A 268 -6.83 -7.47 14.17
C ALA A 268 -6.63 -8.94 13.76
N LEU A 269 -6.93 -9.88 14.65
CA LEU A 269 -6.91 -11.32 14.33
C LEU A 269 -7.97 -11.66 13.28
N ASN A 270 -9.19 -11.13 13.41
CA ASN A 270 -10.22 -11.31 12.39
C ASN A 270 -9.79 -10.75 11.02
N ILE A 271 -9.12 -9.59 10.98
CA ILE A 271 -8.57 -9.00 9.75
C ILE A 271 -7.47 -9.89 9.15
N LEU A 272 -6.63 -10.51 9.97
CA LEU A 272 -5.62 -11.46 9.49
C LEU A 272 -6.27 -12.67 8.79
N ALA A 273 -7.38 -13.18 9.34
CA ALA A 273 -8.17 -14.23 8.68
C ALA A 273 -8.74 -13.76 7.33
N LEU A 274 -9.19 -12.50 7.25
CA LEU A 274 -9.68 -11.92 5.99
C LEU A 274 -8.56 -11.80 4.95
N TYR A 275 -7.37 -11.34 5.32
CA TYR A 275 -6.23 -11.30 4.40
C TYR A 275 -5.87 -12.69 3.88
N PHE A 276 -5.82 -13.71 4.76
CA PHE A 276 -5.57 -15.08 4.36
C PHE A 276 -6.65 -15.60 3.40
N LYS A 277 -7.93 -15.41 3.75
CA LYS A 277 -9.07 -15.77 2.90
C LYS A 277 -8.99 -15.10 1.53
N LYS A 278 -8.74 -13.79 1.48
CA LYS A 278 -8.70 -13.01 0.23
C LYS A 278 -7.48 -13.33 -0.64
N SER A 279 -6.36 -13.75 -0.04
CA SER A 279 -5.21 -14.23 -0.79
C SER A 279 -5.49 -15.58 -1.46
N PHE A 280 -6.26 -16.46 -0.81
CA PHE A 280 -6.60 -17.79 -1.35
C PHE A 280 -7.85 -17.75 -2.24
N TRP A 281 -8.89 -17.01 -1.81
CA TRP A 281 -10.18 -16.89 -2.49
C TRP A 281 -10.50 -15.42 -2.72
N PRO A 282 -9.97 -14.80 -3.79
CA PRO A 282 -9.98 -13.35 -4.01
C PRO A 282 -11.32 -12.83 -4.59
N LEU A 283 -12.43 -13.39 -4.19
CA LEU A 283 -13.75 -12.84 -4.48
C LEU A 283 -14.15 -11.81 -3.43
N GLY A 284 -14.87 -10.78 -3.85
CA GLY A 284 -15.27 -9.66 -2.99
C GLY A 284 -14.09 -8.83 -2.49
N LEU A 285 -13.05 -8.68 -3.31
CA LEU A 285 -12.02 -7.68 -3.10
C LEU A 285 -12.62 -6.29 -3.18
N CYS A 286 -12.11 -5.36 -2.36
CA CYS A 286 -12.63 -4.01 -2.23
C CYS A 286 -11.50 -3.00 -2.06
N SER A 287 -11.66 -1.81 -2.62
CA SER A 287 -10.67 -0.74 -2.44
C SER A 287 -10.77 -0.04 -1.09
N ASP A 288 -11.81 -0.36 -0.29
CA ASP A 288 -12.03 0.25 1.01
C ASP A 288 -12.67 -0.72 2.00
N TYR A 289 -12.17 -0.68 3.24
CA TYR A 289 -12.62 -1.49 4.38
C TYR A 289 -12.88 -0.63 5.63
N SER A 290 -12.96 0.68 5.45
CA SER A 290 -13.06 1.67 6.51
C SER A 290 -14.38 1.58 7.30
N TYR A 291 -14.53 2.42 8.30
CA TYR A 291 -15.67 2.43 9.21
C TYR A 291 -17.02 2.65 8.48
N ASN A 292 -18.02 1.85 8.68
CA ASN A 292 -18.20 0.71 9.57
C ASN A 292 -18.26 -0.63 8.80
N GLN A 293 -17.51 -0.76 7.67
CA GLN A 293 -17.49 -2.00 6.91
C GLN A 293 -16.81 -3.13 7.68
N LEU A 294 -15.76 -2.82 8.45
CA LEU A 294 -15.18 -3.73 9.42
C LEU A 294 -15.48 -3.19 10.83
N PRO A 295 -16.52 -3.72 11.51
CA PRO A 295 -16.86 -3.29 12.85
C PRO A 295 -15.81 -3.75 13.87
N VAL A 296 -15.63 -2.98 14.95
CA VAL A 296 -14.81 -3.39 16.09
C VAL A 296 -15.45 -4.56 16.80
N LEU A 297 -14.71 -5.63 16.98
CA LEU A 297 -15.17 -6.86 17.61
C LEU A 297 -14.82 -6.88 19.10
N HIS A 298 -15.78 -7.24 19.93
CA HIS A 298 -15.63 -7.37 21.38
C HIS A 298 -15.67 -8.83 21.86
N ASN A 299 -16.21 -9.74 21.04
CA ASN A 299 -16.27 -11.17 21.37
C ASN A 299 -15.08 -11.91 20.74
N PHE A 300 -14.24 -12.50 21.60
CA PHE A 300 -13.10 -13.31 21.19
C PHE A 300 -13.52 -14.60 20.45
N PHE A 301 -14.63 -15.22 20.85
CA PHE A 301 -15.08 -16.51 20.33
C PHE A 301 -15.86 -16.40 19.01
N ASN A 302 -15.55 -15.41 18.17
CA ASN A 302 -16.06 -15.39 16.80
C ASN A 302 -15.15 -16.19 15.87
N ALA A 303 -15.74 -16.78 14.81
CA ALA A 303 -15.03 -17.66 13.89
C ALA A 303 -13.82 -16.97 13.22
N GLY A 304 -13.96 -15.70 12.82
CA GLY A 304 -12.88 -14.98 12.15
C GLY A 304 -11.66 -14.76 13.06
N THR A 305 -11.88 -14.39 14.33
CA THR A 305 -10.79 -14.23 15.31
C THR A 305 -10.09 -15.56 15.57
N LEU A 306 -10.83 -16.66 15.73
CA LEU A 306 -10.26 -17.99 15.95
C LEU A 306 -9.46 -18.48 14.74
N ILE A 307 -9.95 -18.26 13.53
CA ILE A 307 -9.22 -18.57 12.29
C ILE A 307 -7.95 -17.70 12.21
N GLY A 308 -8.03 -16.40 12.50
CA GLY A 308 -6.87 -15.51 12.50
C GLY A 308 -5.81 -15.92 13.51
N LEU A 309 -6.22 -16.34 14.72
CA LEU A 309 -5.33 -16.89 15.73
C LEU A 309 -4.66 -18.18 15.24
N ALA A 310 -5.41 -19.08 14.59
CA ALA A 310 -4.87 -20.30 14.00
C ALA A 310 -3.85 -19.98 12.90
N VAL A 311 -4.16 -19.05 11.99
CA VAL A 311 -3.24 -18.60 10.93
C VAL A 311 -1.96 -18.01 11.53
N LEU A 312 -2.08 -17.13 12.53
CA LEU A 312 -0.95 -16.56 13.25
C LEU A 312 -0.08 -17.63 13.91
N SER A 313 -0.71 -18.55 14.62
CA SER A 313 -0.02 -19.65 15.32
C SER A 313 0.71 -20.57 14.33
N LEU A 314 0.07 -20.93 13.22
CA LEU A 314 0.69 -21.74 12.16
C LEU A 314 1.86 -21.00 11.50
N ALA A 315 1.75 -19.69 11.28
CA ALA A 315 2.86 -18.89 10.74
C ALA A 315 4.03 -18.84 11.74
N VAL A 316 3.77 -18.62 13.03
CA VAL A 316 4.80 -18.64 14.08
C VAL A 316 5.49 -20.00 14.13
N VAL A 317 4.74 -21.11 14.23
CA VAL A 317 5.29 -22.47 14.23
C VAL A 317 6.08 -22.73 12.95
N GLY A 318 5.55 -22.30 11.79
CA GLY A 318 6.21 -22.42 10.49
C GLY A 318 7.60 -21.79 10.47
N VAL A 319 7.78 -20.62 11.07
CA VAL A 319 9.11 -19.96 11.15
C VAL A 319 10.13 -20.86 11.83
N PHE A 320 9.75 -21.57 12.90
CA PHE A 320 10.68 -22.46 13.64
C PHE A 320 11.01 -23.76 12.93
N LEU A 321 10.30 -24.09 11.83
CA LEU A 321 10.58 -25.30 11.01
C LEU A 321 11.80 -25.14 10.09
N VAL A 322 12.60 -24.09 10.23
CA VAL A 322 13.67 -23.72 9.28
C VAL A 322 14.67 -24.83 9.00
N ARG A 323 15.00 -25.69 9.97
CA ARG A 323 15.91 -26.84 9.78
C ARG A 323 15.26 -27.99 9.01
N ARG A 324 13.97 -28.24 9.23
CA ARG A 324 13.24 -29.41 8.67
C ARG A 324 12.56 -29.07 7.34
N ALA A 325 12.02 -27.85 7.21
CA ALA A 325 11.24 -27.40 6.09
C ALA A 325 11.57 -25.94 5.72
N PRO A 326 12.78 -25.65 5.19
CA PRO A 326 13.27 -24.28 4.98
C PRO A 326 12.38 -23.45 4.04
N ILE A 327 11.71 -24.07 3.05
CA ILE A 327 10.77 -23.37 2.17
C ILE A 327 9.53 -22.91 2.93
N ILE A 328 8.94 -23.79 3.75
CA ILE A 328 7.78 -23.46 4.59
C ILE A 328 8.15 -22.38 5.59
N SER A 329 9.34 -22.49 6.21
CA SER A 329 9.79 -21.50 7.18
C SER A 329 10.00 -20.13 6.56
N LEU A 330 10.61 -20.04 5.39
CA LEU A 330 10.76 -18.75 4.69
C LEU A 330 9.40 -18.18 4.27
N ALA A 331 8.50 -19.02 3.76
CA ALA A 331 7.14 -18.59 3.40
C ALA A 331 6.37 -18.05 4.62
N ALA A 332 6.45 -18.76 5.75
CA ALA A 332 5.85 -18.34 7.02
C ALA A 332 6.48 -17.04 7.55
N ALA A 333 7.80 -16.88 7.46
CA ALA A 333 8.51 -15.67 7.88
C ALA A 333 8.10 -14.46 7.03
N ILE A 334 8.02 -14.62 5.71
CA ILE A 334 7.58 -13.53 4.82
C ILE A 334 6.14 -13.13 5.13
N PHE A 335 5.24 -14.10 5.31
CA PHE A 335 3.85 -13.83 5.67
C PHE A 335 3.74 -13.14 7.02
N LEU A 336 4.34 -13.71 8.06
CA LEU A 336 4.27 -13.23 9.44
C LEU A 336 4.87 -11.83 9.56
N PHE A 337 6.17 -11.69 9.25
CA PHE A 337 6.88 -10.43 9.43
C PHE A 337 6.42 -9.35 8.44
N GLY A 338 5.98 -9.73 7.25
CA GLY A 338 5.40 -8.81 6.28
C GLY A 338 4.09 -8.17 6.76
N PHE A 339 3.23 -8.91 7.48
CA PHE A 339 2.00 -8.37 8.04
C PHE A 339 2.19 -7.62 9.37
N LEU A 340 3.18 -7.97 10.19
CA LEU A 340 3.34 -7.40 11.53
C LEU A 340 3.29 -5.86 11.58
N PRO A 341 3.96 -5.12 10.68
CA PRO A 341 3.94 -3.66 10.71
C PRO A 341 2.57 -3.04 10.45
N THR A 342 1.66 -3.76 9.80
CA THR A 342 0.33 -3.27 9.38
C THR A 342 -0.83 -4.02 10.03
N ALA A 343 -0.54 -4.97 10.90
CA ALA A 343 -1.54 -5.89 11.46
C ALA A 343 -2.46 -5.27 12.54
N ASN A 344 -2.22 -4.03 12.99
CA ASN A 344 -2.93 -3.41 14.13
C ASN A 344 -2.86 -4.21 15.45
N LEU A 345 -1.98 -5.21 15.55
CA LEU A 345 -1.87 -6.07 16.74
C LEU A 345 -1.17 -5.35 17.90
N PHE A 346 0.03 -4.82 17.67
CA PHE A 346 0.85 -4.18 18.70
C PHE A 346 0.49 -2.71 18.88
N PHE A 347 0.28 -2.01 17.79
CA PHE A 347 -0.12 -0.61 17.73
C PHE A 347 -1.10 -0.40 16.58
N PRO A 348 -2.01 0.56 16.68
CA PRO A 348 -2.89 0.90 15.56
C PRO A 348 -2.10 1.61 14.47
N THR A 349 -2.47 1.34 13.22
CA THR A 349 -1.87 1.94 12.03
C THR A 349 -2.81 3.00 11.40
N GLY A 350 -2.40 3.65 10.30
CA GLY A 350 -3.20 4.67 9.63
C GLY A 350 -4.50 4.14 8.98
N THR A 351 -4.64 2.84 8.77
CA THR A 351 -5.84 2.22 8.19
C THR A 351 -6.19 0.91 8.88
N ILE A 352 -7.48 0.59 8.95
CA ILE A 352 -7.93 -0.68 9.55
C ILE A 352 -7.50 -1.88 8.69
N MET A 353 -7.68 -1.80 7.37
CA MET A 353 -7.31 -2.81 6.38
C MET A 353 -7.19 -2.16 5.00
N GLY A 354 -6.25 -2.63 4.16
CA GLY A 354 -6.10 -2.29 2.75
C GLY A 354 -5.49 -3.45 1.98
N GLU A 355 -5.98 -3.76 0.80
CA GLU A 355 -5.49 -4.90 0.00
C GLU A 355 -4.02 -4.72 -0.40
N ARG A 356 -3.60 -3.49 -0.69
CA ARG A 356 -2.19 -3.14 -0.97
C ARG A 356 -1.22 -3.58 0.13
N LEU A 357 -1.66 -3.62 1.39
CA LEU A 357 -0.82 -4.03 2.53
C LEU A 357 -0.46 -5.52 2.48
N ALA A 358 -1.20 -6.32 1.71
CA ALA A 358 -0.88 -7.72 1.48
C ALA A 358 0.20 -7.93 0.41
N TYR A 359 0.66 -6.89 -0.30
CA TYR A 359 1.59 -7.04 -1.42
C TYR A 359 2.89 -7.75 -1.01
N PHE A 360 3.57 -7.30 0.05
CA PHE A 360 4.79 -7.94 0.54
C PHE A 360 4.50 -9.32 1.18
N PRO A 361 3.56 -9.45 2.14
CA PRO A 361 3.27 -10.74 2.80
C PRO A 361 2.83 -11.84 1.86
N SER A 362 2.14 -11.50 0.78
CA SER A 362 1.63 -12.48 -0.20
C SER A 362 2.71 -13.24 -0.96
N LEU A 363 3.96 -12.74 -0.96
CA LEU A 363 5.10 -13.52 -1.46
C LEU A 363 5.26 -14.81 -0.66
N GLY A 364 5.04 -14.78 0.67
CA GLY A 364 5.04 -15.98 1.51
C GLY A 364 3.93 -16.96 1.11
N PHE A 365 2.73 -16.44 0.88
CA PHE A 365 1.60 -17.22 0.38
C PHE A 365 1.90 -17.82 -1.00
N SER A 366 2.45 -17.03 -1.92
CA SER A 366 2.81 -17.50 -3.28
C SER A 366 3.86 -18.60 -3.24
N LEU A 367 4.86 -18.50 -2.38
CA LEU A 367 5.90 -19.50 -2.19
C LEU A 367 5.32 -20.80 -1.62
N LEU A 368 4.41 -20.73 -0.65
CA LEU A 368 3.77 -21.89 -0.05
C LEU A 368 2.89 -22.62 -1.05
N LEU A 369 2.07 -21.90 -1.83
CA LEU A 369 1.21 -22.48 -2.85
C LEU A 369 2.03 -23.11 -3.98
N ALA A 370 3.08 -22.42 -4.45
CA ALA A 370 4.02 -22.94 -5.43
C ALA A 370 4.73 -24.20 -4.93
N TYR A 371 5.07 -24.24 -3.65
CA TYR A 371 5.69 -25.43 -3.04
C TYR A 371 4.74 -26.63 -3.07
N GLY A 372 3.47 -26.43 -2.68
CA GLY A 372 2.46 -27.48 -2.79
C GLY A 372 2.32 -28.03 -4.20
N LEU A 373 2.18 -27.17 -5.22
CA LEU A 373 2.10 -27.57 -6.61
C LEU A 373 3.37 -28.30 -7.10
N ASN A 374 4.56 -27.81 -6.68
CA ASN A 374 5.83 -28.45 -7.04
C ASN A 374 5.98 -29.86 -6.42
N GLU A 375 5.50 -30.08 -5.19
CA GLU A 375 5.52 -31.41 -4.56
C GLU A 375 4.50 -32.37 -5.20
N ILE A 376 3.31 -31.88 -5.58
CA ILE A 376 2.34 -32.67 -6.39
C ILE A 376 2.97 -33.06 -7.72
N PHE A 377 3.62 -32.13 -8.44
CA PHE A 377 4.28 -32.36 -9.71
C PHE A 377 5.36 -33.47 -9.63
N LYS A 378 6.07 -33.56 -8.50
CA LYS A 378 7.14 -34.53 -8.25
C LYS A 378 6.66 -35.86 -7.67
N PHE A 379 5.38 -35.96 -7.31
CA PHE A 379 4.87 -37.10 -6.56
C PHE A 379 5.08 -38.42 -7.32
N ARG A 380 6.00 -39.23 -6.80
CA ARG A 380 6.34 -40.59 -7.24
C ARG A 380 6.55 -40.79 -8.75
N GLY A 381 6.91 -39.75 -9.51
CA GLY A 381 7.09 -39.83 -10.97
C GLY A 381 5.82 -40.19 -11.76
N LYS A 382 4.64 -40.22 -11.13
CA LYS A 382 3.37 -40.55 -11.80
C LYS A 382 2.98 -39.47 -12.78
N ILE A 383 2.77 -39.82 -14.04
CA ILE A 383 2.35 -38.88 -15.08
C ILE A 383 1.04 -38.15 -14.73
N MET A 384 0.11 -38.85 -14.06
CA MET A 384 -1.14 -38.27 -13.58
C MET A 384 -0.94 -37.13 -12.60
N ALA A 385 0.04 -37.21 -11.68
CA ALA A 385 0.36 -36.14 -10.73
C ALA A 385 0.90 -34.88 -11.44
N LYS A 386 1.67 -35.08 -12.53
CA LYS A 386 2.13 -33.95 -13.36
C LYS A 386 0.96 -33.25 -14.05
N TYR A 387 0.05 -33.99 -14.67
CA TYR A 387 -1.14 -33.43 -15.30
C TYR A 387 -2.04 -32.74 -14.28
N LEU A 388 -2.21 -33.31 -13.07
CA LEU A 388 -2.96 -32.69 -11.99
C LEU A 388 -2.32 -31.36 -11.57
N ALA A 389 -1.01 -31.30 -11.34
CA ALA A 389 -0.32 -30.07 -10.95
C ALA A 389 -0.43 -28.99 -12.04
N VAL A 390 -0.28 -29.38 -13.32
CA VAL A 390 -0.44 -28.45 -14.45
C VAL A 390 -1.88 -27.97 -14.55
N GLY A 391 -2.86 -28.86 -14.43
CA GLY A 391 -4.29 -28.50 -14.45
C GLY A 391 -4.68 -27.56 -13.32
N LEU A 392 -4.20 -27.83 -12.09
CA LEU A 392 -4.44 -26.95 -10.93
C LEU A 392 -3.80 -25.58 -11.12
N PHE A 393 -2.56 -25.52 -11.63
CA PHE A 393 -1.92 -24.24 -11.92
C PHE A 393 -2.65 -23.48 -13.03
N ALA A 394 -3.07 -24.14 -14.10
CA ALA A 394 -3.82 -23.53 -15.20
C ALA A 394 -5.17 -22.97 -14.71
N ALA A 395 -5.92 -23.75 -13.91
CA ALA A 395 -7.18 -23.31 -13.32
C ALA A 395 -6.97 -22.08 -12.41
N LEU A 396 -5.94 -22.10 -11.58
CA LEU A 396 -5.58 -20.97 -10.71
C LEU A 396 -5.16 -19.76 -11.55
N ALA A 397 -4.36 -19.94 -12.60
CA ALA A 397 -3.92 -18.85 -13.46
C ALA A 397 -5.09 -18.17 -14.20
N VAL A 398 -6.03 -18.97 -14.71
CA VAL A 398 -7.26 -18.44 -15.34
C VAL A 398 -8.12 -17.72 -14.32
N PHE A 399 -8.37 -18.32 -13.16
CA PHE A 399 -9.20 -17.72 -12.11
C PHE A 399 -8.61 -16.42 -11.57
N TYR A 400 -7.35 -16.46 -11.13
CA TYR A 400 -6.68 -15.27 -10.59
C TYR A 400 -6.49 -14.20 -11.68
N GLY A 401 -6.10 -14.63 -12.89
CA GLY A 401 -5.94 -13.72 -14.02
C GLY A 401 -7.23 -12.99 -14.38
N ALA A 402 -8.36 -13.71 -14.45
CA ALA A 402 -9.66 -13.12 -14.74
C ALA A 402 -10.07 -12.09 -13.65
N VAL A 403 -9.91 -12.44 -12.37
CA VAL A 403 -10.23 -11.54 -11.26
C VAL A 403 -9.32 -10.30 -11.27
N SER A 404 -8.01 -10.47 -11.47
CA SER A 404 -7.05 -9.35 -11.55
C SER A 404 -7.37 -8.41 -12.71
N PHE A 405 -7.68 -8.97 -13.89
CA PHE A 405 -8.06 -8.19 -15.07
C PHE A 405 -9.34 -7.37 -14.82
N LEU A 406 -10.37 -7.98 -14.24
CA LEU A 406 -11.62 -7.29 -13.91
C LEU A 406 -11.39 -6.18 -12.87
N ARG A 407 -10.66 -6.50 -11.79
CA ARG A 407 -10.36 -5.54 -10.72
C ARG A 407 -9.51 -4.36 -11.20
N ALA A 408 -8.56 -4.57 -12.11
CA ALA A 408 -7.81 -3.46 -12.72
C ALA A 408 -8.74 -2.43 -13.40
N GLY A 409 -9.91 -2.87 -13.87
CA GLY A 409 -10.92 -2.01 -14.47
C GLY A 409 -11.63 -1.07 -13.49
N ASP A 410 -11.67 -1.42 -12.20
CA ASP A 410 -12.29 -0.56 -11.19
C ASP A 410 -11.45 0.71 -10.93
N TRP A 411 -10.14 0.64 -11.17
CA TRP A 411 -9.17 1.73 -10.97
C TRP A 411 -9.00 2.67 -12.17
N LEU A 412 -9.85 2.58 -13.19
CA LEU A 412 -9.71 3.41 -14.39
C LEU A 412 -10.19 4.85 -14.20
N THR A 413 -11.22 5.06 -13.38
CA THR A 413 -11.77 6.39 -13.08
C THR A 413 -12.31 6.43 -11.65
N GLU A 414 -12.35 7.62 -11.04
CA GLU A 414 -12.90 7.79 -9.69
C GLU A 414 -14.33 7.26 -9.56
N LYS A 415 -15.18 7.53 -10.54
CA LYS A 415 -16.57 7.06 -10.52
C LYS A 415 -16.65 5.53 -10.49
N ARG A 416 -15.82 4.83 -11.28
CA ARG A 416 -15.77 3.36 -11.27
C ARG A 416 -15.24 2.84 -9.96
N LEU A 417 -14.15 3.44 -9.45
CA LEU A 417 -13.53 3.05 -8.20
C LEU A 417 -14.51 3.15 -7.04
N PHE A 418 -15.16 4.30 -6.87
CA PHE A 418 -16.06 4.53 -5.75
C PHE A 418 -17.40 3.80 -5.90
N ALA A 419 -17.91 3.60 -7.12
CA ALA A 419 -19.07 2.75 -7.35
C ALA A 419 -18.79 1.28 -6.98
N SER A 420 -17.62 0.75 -7.38
CA SER A 420 -17.16 -0.58 -6.97
C SER A 420 -16.97 -0.66 -5.45
N ALA A 421 -16.35 0.36 -4.83
CA ALA A 421 -16.13 0.43 -3.39
C ALA A 421 -17.45 0.45 -2.61
N ALA A 422 -18.42 1.29 -2.98
CA ALA A 422 -19.73 1.34 -2.33
C ALA A 422 -20.54 0.04 -2.51
N GLY A 423 -20.34 -0.66 -3.64
CA GLY A 423 -20.96 -1.97 -3.88
C GLY A 423 -20.38 -3.09 -3.01
N CYS A 424 -19.06 -3.15 -2.82
CA CYS A 424 -18.40 -4.18 -2.01
C CYS A 424 -18.30 -3.82 -0.51
N ALA A 425 -18.37 -2.53 -0.16
CA ALA A 425 -18.35 -2.00 1.20
C ALA A 425 -19.52 -1.05 1.47
N PRO A 426 -20.78 -1.54 1.43
CA PRO A 426 -21.97 -0.69 1.54
C PRO A 426 -22.11 0.02 2.90
N LEU A 427 -21.40 -0.46 3.93
CA LEU A 427 -21.39 0.14 5.27
C LEU A 427 -20.18 1.07 5.49
N SER A 428 -19.34 1.30 4.48
CA SER A 428 -18.23 2.25 4.60
C SER A 428 -18.71 3.68 4.39
N VAL A 429 -18.46 4.52 5.40
CA VAL A 429 -18.68 5.97 5.34
C VAL A 429 -17.83 6.61 4.25
N LEU A 430 -16.56 6.17 4.14
CA LEU A 430 -15.61 6.71 3.17
C LEU A 430 -16.03 6.40 1.73
N SER A 431 -16.37 5.13 1.44
CA SER A 431 -16.82 4.71 0.11
C SER A 431 -18.05 5.48 -0.36
N ARG A 432 -19.07 5.60 0.51
CA ARG A 432 -20.28 6.34 0.17
C ARG A 432 -20.04 7.84 0.02
N SER A 433 -19.25 8.44 0.92
CA SER A 433 -18.92 9.87 0.82
C SER A 433 -18.14 10.20 -0.45
N ASN A 434 -17.19 9.36 -0.85
CA ASN A 434 -16.43 9.56 -2.07
C ASN A 434 -17.27 9.32 -3.33
N LEU A 435 -18.18 8.33 -3.31
CA LEU A 435 -19.12 8.13 -4.41
C LEU A 435 -20.07 9.32 -4.55
N GLY A 436 -20.59 9.84 -3.44
CA GLY A 436 -21.42 11.04 -3.43
C GLY A 436 -20.69 12.27 -3.98
N ALA A 437 -19.43 12.47 -3.58
CA ALA A 437 -18.58 13.53 -4.15
C ALA A 437 -18.36 13.34 -5.67
N SER A 438 -18.15 12.11 -6.12
CA SER A 438 -17.99 11.78 -7.55
C SER A 438 -19.26 12.10 -8.36
N TYR A 439 -20.45 11.83 -7.80
CA TYR A 439 -21.72 12.23 -8.43
C TYR A 439 -21.90 13.75 -8.44
N TYR A 440 -21.52 14.45 -7.34
CA TYR A 440 -21.57 15.91 -7.29
C TYR A 440 -20.72 16.54 -8.39
N LEU A 441 -19.48 16.08 -8.55
CA LEU A 441 -18.57 16.56 -9.61
C LEU A 441 -19.10 16.28 -11.03
N ALA A 442 -19.89 15.21 -11.18
CA ALA A 442 -20.56 14.88 -12.43
C ALA A 442 -21.89 15.64 -12.66
N GLY A 443 -22.31 16.51 -11.73
CA GLY A 443 -23.56 17.26 -11.79
C GLY A 443 -24.82 16.45 -11.40
N ASP A 444 -24.67 15.20 -10.97
CA ASP A 444 -25.78 14.34 -10.55
C ASP A 444 -26.09 14.57 -9.06
N LEU A 445 -26.78 15.67 -8.78
CA LEU A 445 -27.07 16.10 -7.38
C LEU A 445 -27.97 15.10 -6.66
N VAL A 446 -28.88 14.42 -7.36
CA VAL A 446 -29.81 13.45 -6.78
C VAL A 446 -29.07 12.25 -6.19
N ASN A 447 -28.20 11.62 -6.98
CA ASN A 447 -27.40 10.50 -6.51
C ASN A 447 -26.31 10.95 -5.53
N ALA A 448 -25.72 12.14 -5.69
CA ALA A 448 -24.79 12.73 -4.73
C ALA A 448 -25.42 12.84 -3.34
N LYS A 449 -26.61 13.46 -3.26
CA LYS A 449 -27.36 13.62 -2.01
C LYS A 449 -27.70 12.29 -1.37
N LYS A 450 -28.18 11.32 -2.16
CA LYS A 450 -28.52 9.97 -1.69
C LYS A 450 -27.32 9.28 -1.01
N GLU A 451 -26.16 9.26 -1.66
CA GLU A 451 -24.98 8.56 -1.11
C GLU A 451 -24.38 9.30 0.09
N LEU A 452 -24.38 10.64 0.10
CA LEU A 452 -23.89 11.44 1.22
C LEU A 452 -24.82 11.33 2.45
N LEU A 453 -26.12 11.28 2.26
CA LEU A 453 -27.08 11.01 3.36
C LEU A 453 -26.90 9.60 3.92
N ALA A 454 -26.73 8.59 3.06
CA ALA A 454 -26.45 7.23 3.50
C ALA A 454 -25.13 7.13 4.28
N ALA A 455 -24.07 7.87 3.87
CA ALA A 455 -22.83 7.98 4.63
C ALA A 455 -23.06 8.57 6.03
N ARG A 456 -23.87 9.62 6.11
CA ARG A 456 -24.23 10.31 7.33
C ARG A 456 -25.07 9.45 8.28
N GLU A 457 -25.97 8.62 7.75
CA GLU A 457 -26.75 7.65 8.54
C GLU A 457 -25.85 6.61 9.21
N ILE A 458 -24.76 6.17 8.53
CA ILE A 458 -23.78 5.24 9.10
C ILE A 458 -22.96 5.94 10.21
N TYR A 459 -22.52 7.17 9.96
CA TYR A 459 -21.73 7.95 10.91
C TYR A 459 -21.76 9.44 10.60
N ASP A 460 -22.41 10.22 11.47
CA ASP A 460 -22.57 11.68 11.35
C ASP A 460 -21.33 12.48 11.87
N GLY A 461 -20.20 11.79 12.07
CA GLY A 461 -18.95 12.38 12.56
C GLY A 461 -17.84 12.44 11.51
N TYR A 462 -18.15 12.46 10.21
CA TYR A 462 -17.17 12.58 9.13
C TYR A 462 -17.20 13.97 8.48
N PRO A 463 -16.30 14.91 8.86
CA PRO A 463 -16.37 16.31 8.46
C PRO A 463 -16.35 16.53 6.95
N LYS A 464 -15.49 15.79 6.22
CA LYS A 464 -15.41 15.88 4.75
C LYS A 464 -16.72 15.46 4.07
N GLY A 465 -17.35 14.38 4.54
CA GLY A 465 -18.64 13.94 4.02
C GLY A 465 -19.76 14.95 4.29
N ILE A 466 -19.77 15.55 5.47
CA ILE A 466 -20.72 16.62 5.85
C ILE A 466 -20.52 17.85 4.97
N ASN A 467 -19.28 18.27 4.73
CA ASN A 467 -18.96 19.35 3.81
C ASN A 467 -19.46 19.07 2.39
N ASN A 468 -19.22 17.87 1.88
CA ASN A 468 -19.68 17.48 0.55
C ASN A 468 -21.21 17.50 0.44
N LEU A 469 -21.93 17.14 1.49
CA LEU A 469 -23.38 17.28 1.55
C LEU A 469 -23.79 18.77 1.55
N GLY A 470 -23.06 19.63 2.24
CA GLY A 470 -23.24 21.08 2.19
C GLY A 470 -23.11 21.65 0.77
N LEU A 471 -22.12 21.16 0.00
CA LEU A 471 -21.94 21.55 -1.41
C LEU A 471 -23.15 21.17 -2.28
N VAL A 472 -23.77 20.01 -2.01
CA VAL A 472 -24.98 19.61 -2.74
C VAL A 472 -26.15 20.56 -2.42
N TYR A 473 -26.40 20.87 -1.14
CA TYR A 473 -27.45 21.81 -0.75
C TYR A 473 -27.21 23.22 -1.30
N TRP A 474 -25.94 23.65 -1.32
CA TRP A 474 -25.57 24.92 -1.93
C TRP A 474 -25.94 24.95 -3.42
N LYS A 475 -25.61 23.91 -4.19
CA LYS A 475 -25.97 23.78 -5.60
C LYS A 475 -27.49 23.68 -5.84
N GLU A 476 -28.25 23.17 -4.88
CA GLU A 476 -29.73 23.17 -4.90
C GLU A 476 -30.34 24.53 -4.53
N GLY A 477 -29.52 25.52 -4.10
CA GLY A 477 -29.97 26.86 -3.69
C GLY A 477 -30.38 26.95 -2.22
N ASP A 478 -30.27 25.88 -1.43
CA ASP A 478 -30.53 25.90 0.03
C ASP A 478 -29.28 26.37 0.79
N LEU A 479 -29.00 27.67 0.70
CA LEU A 479 -27.85 28.31 1.34
C LEU A 479 -27.87 28.17 2.86
N LYS A 480 -29.05 28.09 3.47
CA LYS A 480 -29.20 27.97 4.93
C LYS A 480 -28.68 26.62 5.40
N THR A 481 -29.18 25.52 4.81
CA THR A 481 -28.74 24.17 5.15
C THR A 481 -27.28 23.96 4.79
N ALA A 482 -26.81 24.50 3.65
CA ALA A 482 -25.40 24.44 3.28
C ALA A 482 -24.49 25.06 4.34
N ARG A 483 -24.80 26.28 4.80
CA ARG A 483 -24.06 26.99 5.84
C ARG A 483 -24.02 26.21 7.17
N GLU A 484 -25.16 25.66 7.60
CA GLU A 484 -25.25 24.83 8.81
C GLU A 484 -24.32 23.59 8.71
N LEU A 485 -24.28 22.93 7.56
CA LEU A 485 -23.43 21.77 7.32
C LEU A 485 -21.95 22.15 7.29
N PHE A 486 -21.57 23.26 6.66
CA PHE A 486 -20.17 23.73 6.68
C PHE A 486 -19.70 24.08 8.07
N LEU A 487 -20.54 24.79 8.86
CA LEU A 487 -20.23 25.07 10.27
C LEU A 487 -20.10 23.79 11.10
N LYS A 488 -20.96 22.80 10.84
CA LYS A 488 -20.85 21.48 11.46
C LYS A 488 -19.55 20.79 11.09
N ALA A 489 -19.12 20.85 9.83
CA ALA A 489 -17.84 20.25 9.39
C ALA A 489 -16.62 20.88 10.11
N LEU A 490 -16.72 22.14 10.55
CA LEU A 490 -15.69 22.83 11.33
C LEU A 490 -15.75 22.53 12.83
N SER A 491 -16.86 22.04 13.37
CA SER A 491 -17.04 21.85 14.82
C SER A 491 -16.37 20.59 15.39
N PHE A 492 -15.81 19.72 14.56
CA PHE A 492 -15.16 18.49 15.00
C PHE A 492 -13.74 18.72 15.50
N LYS A 493 -13.23 17.80 16.32
CA LYS A 493 -11.84 17.82 16.81
C LYS A 493 -10.80 17.86 15.67
N PHE A 494 -11.12 17.22 14.54
CA PHE A 494 -10.35 17.27 13.30
C PHE A 494 -11.24 17.87 12.21
N PRO A 495 -11.30 19.20 12.11
CA PRO A 495 -12.20 19.89 11.20
C PRO A 495 -11.78 19.72 9.75
N TYR A 496 -12.74 19.85 8.83
CA TYR A 496 -12.43 19.95 7.41
C TYR A 496 -12.27 21.43 7.02
N TYR A 497 -11.03 21.89 6.93
CA TYR A 497 -10.70 23.31 6.70
C TYR A 497 -11.24 23.88 5.37
N GLY A 498 -11.46 23.05 4.34
CA GLY A 498 -12.12 23.48 3.11
C GLY A 498 -13.53 24.03 3.30
N ALA A 499 -14.17 23.78 4.45
CA ALA A 499 -15.45 24.38 4.78
C ALA A 499 -15.36 25.90 5.05
N TYR A 500 -14.19 26.44 5.45
CA TYR A 500 -13.97 27.88 5.56
C TYR A 500 -14.08 28.57 4.19
N GLU A 501 -13.49 27.99 3.16
CA GLU A 501 -13.58 28.49 1.79
C GLU A 501 -15.03 28.49 1.30
N ASN A 502 -15.76 27.41 1.52
CA ASN A 502 -17.17 27.31 1.15
C ASN A 502 -18.03 28.35 1.87
N LEU A 503 -17.80 28.60 3.16
CA LEU A 503 -18.47 29.64 3.92
C LEU A 503 -18.14 31.04 3.40
N ALA A 504 -16.88 31.29 3.00
CA ALA A 504 -16.47 32.54 2.40
C ALA A 504 -17.17 32.79 1.06
N LEU A 505 -17.22 31.76 0.19
CA LEU A 505 -17.87 31.84 -1.11
C LEU A 505 -19.38 32.10 -0.98
N ILE A 506 -20.11 31.39 -0.08
CA ILE A 506 -21.53 31.71 0.19
C ILE A 506 -21.69 33.16 0.71
N SER A 507 -20.77 33.61 1.58
CA SER A 507 -20.84 34.97 2.09
C SER A 507 -20.60 36.03 1.00
N LEU A 508 -19.77 35.73 0.00
CA LEU A 508 -19.58 36.60 -1.17
C LEU A 508 -20.82 36.61 -2.06
N GLU A 509 -21.44 35.48 -2.36
CA GLU A 509 -22.71 35.40 -3.09
C GLU A 509 -23.85 36.19 -2.39
N GLU A 510 -23.83 36.23 -1.07
CA GLU A 510 -24.79 37.04 -0.27
C GLU A 510 -24.39 38.52 -0.15
N GLY A 511 -23.28 38.98 -0.75
CA GLY A 511 -22.75 40.33 -0.64
C GLY A 511 -22.10 40.65 0.72
N LYS A 512 -21.87 39.66 1.58
CA LYS A 512 -21.31 39.79 2.94
C LYS A 512 -19.78 39.75 2.92
N VAL A 513 -19.16 40.69 2.19
CA VAL A 513 -17.70 40.73 1.96
C VAL A 513 -16.86 40.67 3.25
N LYS A 514 -17.32 41.36 4.31
CA LYS A 514 -16.61 41.37 5.62
C LYS A 514 -16.59 39.98 6.26
N GLU A 515 -17.69 39.24 6.17
CA GLU A 515 -17.82 37.90 6.71
C GLU A 515 -16.95 36.91 5.89
N ALA A 516 -16.97 37.00 4.58
CA ALA A 516 -16.12 36.20 3.70
C ALA A 516 -14.62 36.36 4.03
N ARG A 517 -14.19 37.61 4.23
CA ARG A 517 -12.81 37.92 4.63
C ARG A 517 -12.43 37.26 5.96
N LEU A 518 -13.32 37.23 6.94
CA LEU A 518 -13.07 36.54 8.22
C LEU A 518 -12.89 35.03 8.04
N TRP A 519 -13.73 34.38 7.24
CA TRP A 519 -13.59 32.96 6.97
C TRP A 519 -12.28 32.64 6.26
N LEU A 520 -11.87 33.44 5.27
CA LEU A 520 -10.59 33.27 4.57
C LEU A 520 -9.39 33.55 5.50
N MET A 521 -9.48 34.52 6.40
CA MET A 521 -8.43 34.74 7.41
C MET A 521 -8.27 33.48 8.33
N LEU A 522 -9.37 32.82 8.70
CA LEU A 522 -9.30 31.56 9.46
C LEU A 522 -8.66 30.43 8.63
N LEU A 523 -8.99 30.34 7.35
CA LEU A 523 -8.39 29.38 6.43
C LEU A 523 -6.86 29.59 6.29
N TYR A 524 -6.43 30.84 6.12
CA TYR A 524 -5.03 31.22 5.90
C TYR A 524 -4.29 31.60 7.18
N SER A 525 -4.73 31.09 8.34
CA SER A 525 -4.03 31.25 9.63
C SER A 525 -3.74 32.74 10.02
N GLY A 526 -4.64 33.62 9.64
CA GLY A 526 -4.55 35.07 9.95
C GLY A 526 -3.85 35.91 8.86
N ASP A 527 -3.43 35.30 7.74
CA ASP A 527 -2.87 36.06 6.61
C ASP A 527 -3.96 36.89 5.91
N LYS A 528 -4.04 38.15 6.32
CA LYS A 528 -5.00 39.13 5.79
C LYS A 528 -4.74 39.45 4.33
N ALA A 529 -3.47 39.51 3.91
CA ALA A 529 -3.13 39.87 2.53
C ALA A 529 -3.62 38.80 1.53
N THR A 530 -3.43 37.55 1.84
CA THR A 530 -3.94 36.42 1.03
C THR A 530 -5.46 36.39 1.03
N ALA A 531 -6.12 36.65 2.18
CA ALA A 531 -7.58 36.71 2.25
C ALA A 531 -8.15 37.87 1.43
N ASP A 532 -7.53 39.08 1.49
CA ASP A 532 -7.93 40.25 0.70
C ASP A 532 -7.76 39.99 -0.81
N ASN A 533 -6.64 39.45 -1.21
CA ASN A 533 -6.38 39.09 -2.63
C ASN A 533 -7.41 38.08 -3.17
N TYR A 534 -7.81 37.09 -2.38
CA TYR A 534 -8.84 36.12 -2.78
C TYR A 534 -10.20 36.83 -3.00
N VAL A 535 -10.61 37.72 -2.07
CA VAL A 535 -11.86 38.46 -2.20
C VAL A 535 -11.84 39.38 -3.41
N GLU A 536 -10.74 40.13 -3.63
CA GLU A 536 -10.58 40.99 -4.81
C GLU A 536 -10.63 40.21 -6.12
N ALA A 537 -9.97 39.05 -6.18
CA ALA A 537 -10.00 38.17 -7.36
C ALA A 537 -11.42 37.68 -7.65
N TYR A 538 -12.20 37.34 -6.62
CA TYR A 538 -13.60 36.92 -6.79
C TYR A 538 -14.46 38.07 -7.32
N LEU A 539 -14.39 39.27 -6.70
CA LEU A 539 -15.17 40.44 -7.10
C LEU A 539 -14.82 40.96 -8.51
N ASN A 540 -13.59 40.75 -8.97
CA ASN A 540 -13.16 41.15 -10.30
C ASN A 540 -13.54 40.10 -11.39
N ALA A 541 -13.95 38.90 -11.00
CA ALA A 541 -14.36 37.84 -11.91
C ALA A 541 -15.88 37.85 -12.21
N GLU A 542 -16.68 38.53 -11.38
CA GLU A 542 -18.08 38.85 -11.62
C GLU A 542 -18.22 40.15 -12.44
#